data_2613c2d0872cac38e887187f45ec3846
#
_entry.id   2613c2d0872cac38e887187f45ec3846
#
_cell.length_a   1.000
_cell.length_b   1.000
_cell.length_c   1.000
_cell.angle_alpha   90.00
_cell.angle_beta   90.00
_cell.angle_gamma   90.00
#
_symmetry.space_group_name_H-M   'P 1'
#
loop_
_entity.id
_entity.type
_entity.pdbx_description
1 polymer ?
#
loop_
_entity_poly.entity_id
_entity_poly.type
_entity_poly.pdbx_seq_one_letter_code
_entity_poly.pdbx_strand_id
1 'polypeptide(L)'
;MSDARFDELRGLLEERRREIVDEVHHKMRDVRDENAAAPVQGVRDEAEISEAEIQDDIEFAVLQMKAETLQKIADALHRLDEGTFGYCDECGTEIAERRLRALPFAARCTACEQARETAIERRQNLHAARRGAASLFPDVAA
;
A
#
# COMPACT_ATOMS: atom_id res chain seq x y z
N MET A 1 -19.54 20.16 1.74
CA MET A 1 -19.96 18.87 2.38
C MET A 1 -20.67 19.21 3.69
N SER A 2 -21.73 18.47 4.05
CA SER A 2 -22.41 18.68 5.34
C SER A 2 -21.62 18.02 6.49
N ASP A 3 -21.75 18.56 7.71
CA ASP A 3 -21.06 18.05 8.90
C ASP A 3 -21.37 16.58 9.17
N ALA A 4 -22.62 16.16 8.98
CA ALA A 4 -23.03 14.76 9.11
C ALA A 4 -22.25 13.80 8.19
N ARG A 5 -21.84 14.29 7.03
CA ARG A 5 -21.08 13.53 6.06
C ARG A 5 -19.61 13.43 6.43
N PHE A 6 -19.05 14.47 7.00
CA PHE A 6 -17.72 14.43 7.59
C PHE A 6 -17.63 13.40 8.73
N ASP A 7 -18.65 13.34 9.57
CA ASP A 7 -18.72 12.36 10.66
C ASP A 7 -18.83 10.92 10.15
N GLU A 8 -19.66 10.70 9.09
CA GLU A 8 -19.75 9.39 8.41
C GLU A 8 -18.40 8.94 7.84
N LEU A 9 -17.72 9.82 7.10
CA LEU A 9 -16.42 9.52 6.49
C LEU A 9 -15.33 9.31 7.55
N ARG A 10 -15.35 10.09 8.61
CA ARG A 10 -14.45 9.87 9.78
C ARG A 10 -14.68 8.49 10.38
N GLY A 11 -15.93 8.12 10.61
CA GLY A 11 -16.30 6.80 11.13
C GLY A 11 -15.78 5.66 10.25
N LEU A 12 -15.95 5.76 8.93
CA LEU A 12 -15.44 4.77 7.98
C LEU A 12 -13.91 4.66 8.00
N LEU A 13 -13.21 5.78 8.08
CA LEU A 13 -11.74 5.81 8.17
C LEU A 13 -11.23 5.16 9.45
N GLU A 14 -11.84 5.49 10.59
CA GLU A 14 -11.47 4.93 11.89
C GLU A 14 -11.79 3.44 12.00
N GLU A 15 -12.92 3.00 11.43
CA GLU A 15 -13.26 1.58 11.35
C GLU A 15 -12.24 0.82 10.48
N ARG A 16 -11.95 1.34 9.31
CA ARG A 16 -10.95 0.71 8.42
C ARG A 16 -9.57 0.65 9.05
N ARG A 17 -9.17 1.68 9.78
CA ARG A 17 -7.92 1.69 10.53
C ARG A 17 -7.89 0.58 11.58
N ARG A 18 -8.96 0.42 12.35
CA ARG A 18 -9.07 -0.64 13.37
C ARG A 18 -8.97 -2.02 12.76
N GLU A 19 -9.71 -2.28 11.67
CA GLU A 19 -9.66 -3.55 10.95
C GLU A 19 -8.23 -3.90 10.53
N ILE A 20 -7.52 -2.98 9.89
CA ILE A 20 -6.15 -3.21 9.42
C ILE A 20 -5.19 -3.44 10.59
N VAL A 21 -5.30 -2.67 11.66
CA VAL A 21 -4.47 -2.85 12.87
C VAL A 21 -4.71 -4.22 13.50
N ASP A 22 -5.97 -4.65 13.60
CA ASP A 22 -6.31 -5.96 14.15
C ASP A 22 -5.80 -7.11 13.27
N GLU A 23 -5.92 -6.99 11.95
CA GLU A 23 -5.36 -7.95 10.99
C GLU A 23 -3.83 -8.06 11.11
N VAL A 24 -3.13 -6.94 11.23
CA VAL A 24 -1.67 -6.91 11.41
C VAL A 24 -1.27 -7.55 12.74
N HIS A 25 -1.96 -7.21 13.83
CA HIS A 25 -1.69 -7.81 15.14
C HIS A 25 -1.95 -9.31 15.16
N HIS A 26 -3.02 -9.75 14.50
CA HIS A 26 -3.34 -11.18 14.39
C HIS A 26 -2.24 -11.91 13.63
N LYS A 27 -1.82 -11.39 12.49
CA LYS A 27 -0.76 -11.97 11.67
C LYS A 27 0.58 -12.03 12.41
N MET A 28 0.93 -10.99 13.16
CA MET A 28 2.16 -10.97 13.96
C MET A 28 2.14 -12.00 15.09
N ARG A 29 0.97 -12.28 15.68
CA ARG A 29 0.80 -13.34 16.68
C ARG A 29 0.99 -14.71 16.04
N ASP A 30 0.36 -14.96 14.90
CA ASP A 30 0.47 -16.21 14.15
C ASP A 30 1.92 -16.53 13.81
N VAL A 31 2.65 -15.57 13.27
CA VAL A 31 4.09 -15.71 12.96
C VAL A 31 4.91 -16.01 14.21
N ARG A 32 4.59 -15.39 15.34
CA ARG A 32 5.28 -15.66 16.61
C ARG A 32 4.99 -17.07 17.10
N ASP A 33 3.75 -17.54 17.02
CA ASP A 33 3.33 -18.86 17.43
C ASP A 33 3.91 -19.95 16.52
N GLU A 34 3.96 -19.74 15.22
CA GLU A 34 4.63 -20.60 14.24
C GLU A 34 6.13 -20.73 14.53
N ASN A 35 6.81 -19.63 14.82
CA ASN A 35 8.22 -19.62 15.18
C ASN A 35 8.49 -20.33 16.51
N ALA A 36 7.59 -20.24 17.49
CA ALA A 36 7.69 -20.94 18.75
C ALA A 36 7.41 -22.45 18.65
N ALA A 37 6.54 -22.85 17.70
CA ALA A 37 6.14 -24.24 17.44
C ALA A 37 7.02 -24.94 16.39
N ALA A 38 7.87 -24.22 15.65
CA ALA A 38 8.71 -24.78 14.60
C ALA A 38 9.73 -25.77 15.20
N PRO A 39 9.72 -27.06 14.80
CA PRO A 39 10.74 -28.00 15.23
C PRO A 39 12.10 -27.56 14.65
N VAL A 40 13.09 -27.41 15.53
CA VAL A 40 14.44 -26.93 15.22
C VAL A 40 15.23 -27.91 14.32
N GLN A 41 14.66 -29.04 13.94
CA GLN A 41 15.35 -30.10 13.24
C GLN A 41 14.49 -30.74 12.15
N GLY A 42 14.76 -30.34 10.92
CA GLY A 42 14.41 -31.06 9.71
C GLY A 42 15.31 -30.55 8.60
N VAL A 43 16.00 -31.46 7.91
CA VAL A 43 16.65 -31.12 6.64
C VAL A 43 15.51 -30.75 5.68
N ARG A 44 15.29 -29.46 5.49
CA ARG A 44 14.34 -28.98 4.46
C ARG A 44 14.99 -29.16 3.10
N ASP A 45 14.23 -29.70 2.16
CA ASP A 45 14.58 -29.74 0.76
C ASP A 45 14.73 -28.29 0.22
N GLU A 46 15.58 -28.06 -0.78
CA GLU A 46 15.77 -26.76 -1.42
C GLU A 46 14.46 -26.20 -1.96
N ALA A 47 13.55 -27.04 -2.46
CA ALA A 47 12.22 -26.64 -2.92
C ALA A 47 11.36 -26.12 -1.78
N GLU A 48 11.38 -26.73 -0.60
CA GLU A 48 10.65 -26.31 0.59
C GLU A 48 11.20 -24.97 1.13
N ILE A 49 12.52 -24.78 1.11
CA ILE A 49 13.17 -23.52 1.49
C ILE A 49 12.76 -22.41 0.54
N SER A 50 12.76 -22.67 -0.78
CA SER A 50 12.35 -21.67 -1.79
C SER A 50 10.88 -21.27 -1.67
N GLU A 51 9.97 -22.23 -1.39
CA GLU A 51 8.56 -21.93 -1.16
C GLU A 51 8.37 -21.10 0.12
N ALA A 52 9.10 -21.42 1.20
CA ALA A 52 9.04 -20.65 2.45
C ALA A 52 9.56 -19.22 2.25
N GLU A 53 10.65 -19.02 1.52
CA GLU A 53 11.19 -17.70 1.20
C GLU A 53 10.21 -16.85 0.36
N ILE A 54 9.59 -17.46 -0.64
CA ILE A 54 8.56 -16.78 -1.47
C ILE A 54 7.35 -16.40 -0.62
N GLN A 55 6.92 -17.27 0.27
CA GLN A 55 5.80 -16.99 1.17
C GLN A 55 6.12 -15.85 2.13
N ASP A 56 7.32 -15.82 2.71
CA ASP A 56 7.79 -14.73 3.58
C ASP A 56 7.85 -13.40 2.84
N ASP A 57 8.32 -13.39 1.59
CA ASP A 57 8.36 -12.20 0.74
C ASP A 57 6.96 -11.66 0.44
N ILE A 58 5.99 -12.53 0.16
CA ILE A 58 4.58 -12.16 -0.07
C ILE A 58 3.98 -11.58 1.21
N GLU A 59 4.20 -12.20 2.35
CA GLU A 59 3.69 -11.73 3.65
C GLU A 59 4.27 -10.37 4.03
N PHE A 60 5.57 -10.17 3.80
CA PHE A 60 6.22 -8.87 4.00
C PHE A 60 5.63 -7.80 3.09
N ALA A 61 5.42 -8.10 1.80
CA ALA A 61 4.81 -7.18 0.85
C ALA A 61 3.38 -6.79 1.26
N VAL A 62 2.58 -7.73 1.75
CA VAL A 62 1.22 -7.47 2.26
C VAL A 62 1.25 -6.58 3.50
N LEU A 63 2.16 -6.83 4.45
CA LEU A 63 2.32 -5.97 5.63
C LEU A 63 2.75 -4.54 5.26
N GLN A 64 3.62 -4.40 4.27
CA GLN A 64 4.04 -3.10 3.75
C GLN A 64 2.88 -2.35 3.12
N MET A 65 2.05 -3.00 2.30
CA MET A 65 0.83 -2.41 1.73
C MET A 65 -0.16 -1.97 2.82
N LYS A 66 -0.32 -2.74 3.88
CA LYS A 66 -1.16 -2.39 5.03
C LYS A 66 -0.62 -1.16 5.77
N ALA A 67 0.70 -1.09 5.99
CA ALA A 67 1.34 0.08 6.59
C ALA A 67 1.14 1.35 5.75
N GLU A 68 1.28 1.26 4.44
CA GLU A 68 1.01 2.37 3.52
C GLU A 68 -0.46 2.81 3.55
N THR A 69 -1.38 1.86 3.64
CA THR A 69 -2.82 2.16 3.77
C THR A 69 -3.13 2.86 5.10
N LEU A 70 -2.53 2.41 6.20
CA LEU A 70 -2.65 3.07 7.51
C LEU A 70 -2.14 4.52 7.46
N GLN A 71 -1.03 4.76 6.76
CA GLN A 71 -0.52 6.12 6.57
C GLN A 71 -1.50 6.98 5.77
N LYS A 72 -2.07 6.47 4.68
CA LYS A 72 -3.08 7.17 3.88
C LYS A 72 -4.33 7.50 4.70
N ILE A 73 -4.75 6.60 5.59
CA ILE A 73 -5.88 6.84 6.51
C ILE A 73 -5.53 7.94 7.51
N ALA A 74 -4.33 7.92 8.10
CA ALA A 74 -3.87 8.96 9.02
C ALA A 74 -3.84 10.34 8.35
N ASP A 75 -3.32 10.42 7.12
CA ASP A 75 -3.29 11.65 6.32
C ASP A 75 -4.71 12.14 5.99
N ALA A 76 -5.65 11.24 5.69
CA ALA A 76 -7.05 11.58 5.43
C ALA A 76 -7.74 12.12 6.68
N LEU A 77 -7.53 11.51 7.85
CA LEU A 77 -8.05 12.00 9.12
C LEU A 77 -7.49 13.39 9.47
N HIS A 78 -6.21 13.61 9.22
CA HIS A 78 -5.58 14.92 9.41
C HIS A 78 -6.21 15.98 8.49
N ARG A 79 -6.46 15.67 7.22
CA ARG A 79 -7.13 16.57 6.29
C ARG A 79 -8.58 16.86 6.67
N LEU A 80 -9.28 15.90 7.28
CA LEU A 80 -10.61 16.14 7.88
C LEU A 80 -10.54 17.19 9.00
N ASP A 81 -9.53 17.10 9.86
CA ASP A 81 -9.32 18.05 10.94
C ASP A 81 -8.94 19.45 10.43
N GLU A 82 -8.19 19.53 9.33
CA GLU A 82 -7.80 20.79 8.68
C GLU A 82 -8.88 21.39 7.77
N GLY A 83 -9.94 20.66 7.46
CA GLY A 83 -11.00 21.08 6.52
C GLY A 83 -10.60 21.00 5.06
N THR A 84 -9.51 20.31 4.70
CA THR A 84 -9.04 20.14 3.32
C THR A 84 -9.41 18.80 2.70
N PHE A 85 -10.11 17.96 3.44
CA PHE A 85 -10.57 16.65 2.98
C PHE A 85 -11.55 16.77 1.80
N GLY A 86 -11.45 15.85 0.85
CA GLY A 86 -12.36 15.78 -0.30
C GLY A 86 -11.91 16.58 -1.52
N TYR A 87 -10.77 17.27 -1.44
CA TYR A 87 -10.15 17.99 -2.54
C TYR A 87 -8.89 17.27 -3.01
N CYS A 88 -8.67 17.23 -4.32
CA CYS A 88 -7.48 16.63 -4.89
C CYS A 88 -6.23 17.41 -4.50
N ASP A 89 -5.20 16.72 -3.99
CA ASP A 89 -3.94 17.34 -3.59
C ASP A 89 -3.18 17.98 -4.76
N GLU A 90 -3.40 17.51 -6.00
CA GLU A 90 -2.66 17.97 -7.16
C GLU A 90 -3.38 19.05 -7.95
N CYS A 91 -4.65 18.88 -8.25
CA CYS A 91 -5.41 19.83 -9.07
C CYS A 91 -6.36 20.71 -8.27
N GLY A 92 -6.59 20.44 -6.99
CA GLY A 92 -7.47 21.20 -6.12
C GLY A 92 -8.96 21.03 -6.41
N THR A 93 -9.36 20.21 -7.39
CA THR A 93 -10.76 19.94 -7.68
C THR A 93 -11.38 19.01 -6.64
N GLU A 94 -12.69 19.12 -6.45
CA GLU A 94 -13.41 18.23 -5.54
C GLU A 94 -13.37 16.80 -6.04
N ILE A 95 -13.03 15.86 -5.14
CA ILE A 95 -13.04 14.43 -5.44
C ILE A 95 -14.48 13.95 -5.43
N ALA A 96 -14.86 13.16 -6.46
CA ALA A 96 -16.20 12.63 -6.59
C ALA A 96 -16.60 11.82 -5.34
N GLU A 97 -17.81 12.06 -4.85
CA GLU A 97 -18.38 11.39 -3.69
C GLU A 97 -18.34 9.87 -3.79
N ARG A 98 -18.67 9.35 -4.97
CA ARG A 98 -18.62 7.91 -5.26
C ARG A 98 -17.22 7.34 -5.02
N ARG A 99 -16.18 8.09 -5.36
CA ARG A 99 -14.78 7.69 -5.12
C ARG A 99 -14.43 7.71 -3.64
N LEU A 100 -14.86 8.73 -2.91
CA LEU A 100 -14.64 8.83 -1.46
C LEU A 100 -15.38 7.75 -0.67
N ARG A 101 -16.53 7.30 -1.13
CA ARG A 101 -17.24 6.16 -0.52
C ARG A 101 -16.52 4.85 -0.73
N ALA A 102 -15.94 4.63 -1.91
CA ALA A 102 -15.16 3.44 -2.21
C ALA A 102 -13.77 3.47 -1.57
N LEU A 103 -13.13 4.63 -1.60
CA LEU A 103 -11.79 4.89 -1.07
C LEU A 103 -11.80 6.14 -0.20
N PRO A 104 -12.19 6.04 1.08
CA PRO A 104 -12.33 7.20 1.95
C PRO A 104 -11.01 7.91 2.24
N PHE A 105 -9.88 7.27 1.98
CA PHE A 105 -8.55 7.86 2.07
C PHE A 105 -7.99 8.39 0.75
N ALA A 106 -8.80 8.50 -0.31
CA ALA A 106 -8.35 9.02 -1.60
C ALA A 106 -7.88 10.48 -1.47
N ALA A 107 -6.64 10.74 -1.85
CA ALA A 107 -6.02 12.07 -1.85
C ALA A 107 -6.09 12.75 -3.21
N ARG A 108 -6.35 12.00 -4.28
CA ARG A 108 -6.36 12.48 -5.67
C ARG A 108 -7.65 12.12 -6.38
N CYS A 109 -8.04 12.96 -7.30
CA CYS A 109 -9.12 12.63 -8.24
C CYS A 109 -8.67 11.52 -9.21
N THR A 110 -9.62 10.90 -9.89
CA THR A 110 -9.34 9.80 -10.81
C THR A 110 -8.33 10.18 -11.90
N ALA A 111 -8.48 11.38 -12.48
CA ALA A 111 -7.59 11.87 -13.54
C ALA A 111 -6.14 12.05 -13.06
N CYS A 112 -5.93 12.64 -11.88
CA CYS A 112 -4.59 12.82 -11.31
C CYS A 112 -3.96 11.49 -10.88
N GLU A 113 -4.74 10.56 -10.35
CA GLU A 113 -4.23 9.25 -9.99
C GLU A 113 -3.82 8.44 -11.22
N GLN A 114 -4.63 8.44 -12.28
CA GLN A 114 -4.27 7.80 -13.56
C GLN A 114 -3.01 8.41 -14.18
N ALA A 115 -2.88 9.73 -14.15
CA ALA A 115 -1.67 10.40 -14.65
C ALA A 115 -0.42 10.00 -13.86
N ARG A 116 -0.55 9.85 -12.53
CA ARG A 116 0.53 9.40 -11.66
C ARG A 116 0.92 7.95 -11.93
N GLU A 117 -0.06 7.05 -12.05
CA GLU A 117 0.17 5.64 -12.37
C GLU A 117 0.89 5.49 -13.71
N THR A 118 0.45 6.21 -14.74
CA THR A 118 1.10 6.23 -16.06
C THR A 118 2.54 6.73 -15.98
N ALA A 119 2.81 7.77 -15.19
CA ALA A 119 4.16 8.31 -15.00
C ALA A 119 5.08 7.29 -14.29
N ILE A 120 4.56 6.57 -13.31
CA ILE A 120 5.30 5.52 -12.60
C ILE A 120 5.64 4.37 -13.56
N GLU A 121 4.67 3.89 -14.34
CA GLU A 121 4.88 2.85 -15.35
C GLU A 121 5.95 3.25 -16.37
N ARG A 122 5.87 4.46 -16.91
CA ARG A 122 6.89 4.96 -17.85
C ARG A 122 8.29 4.97 -17.24
N ARG A 123 8.41 5.38 -15.98
CA ARG A 123 9.69 5.38 -15.26
C ARG A 123 10.23 3.97 -15.07
N GLN A 124 9.38 3.03 -14.67
CA GLN A 124 9.75 1.62 -14.50
C GLN A 124 10.20 1.00 -15.81
N ASN A 125 9.47 1.25 -16.91
CA ASN A 125 9.81 0.75 -18.24
C ASN A 125 11.14 1.32 -18.75
N LEU A 126 11.43 2.61 -18.51
CA LEU A 126 12.70 3.22 -18.83
C LEU A 126 13.86 2.62 -18.04
N HIS A 127 13.67 2.35 -16.75
CA HIS A 127 14.68 1.67 -15.93
C HIS A 127 14.93 0.24 -16.37
N ALA A 128 13.89 -0.51 -16.73
CA ALA A 128 14.00 -1.86 -17.26
C ALA A 128 14.73 -1.88 -18.61
N ALA A 129 14.41 -0.96 -19.51
CA ALA A 129 15.09 -0.82 -20.81
C ALA A 129 16.58 -0.47 -20.64
N ARG A 130 16.91 0.45 -19.73
CA ARG A 130 18.31 0.81 -19.42
C ARG A 130 19.11 -0.36 -18.86
N ARG A 131 18.53 -1.14 -17.96
CA ARG A 131 19.16 -2.35 -17.40
C ARG A 131 19.37 -3.42 -18.48
N GLY A 132 18.40 -3.62 -19.35
CA GLY A 132 18.52 -4.52 -20.48
C GLY A 132 19.61 -4.09 -21.47
N ALA A 133 19.67 -2.81 -21.80
CA ALA A 133 20.73 -2.26 -22.67
C ALA A 133 22.12 -2.36 -22.02
N ALA A 134 22.26 -2.06 -20.74
CA ALA A 134 23.53 -2.19 -20.01
C ALA A 134 24.02 -3.64 -19.93
N SER A 135 23.09 -4.61 -19.86
CA SER A 135 23.42 -6.03 -19.89
C SER A 135 23.91 -6.52 -21.26
N LEU A 136 23.36 -5.93 -22.33
CA LEU A 136 23.75 -6.30 -23.73
C LEU A 136 25.04 -5.60 -24.18
N PHE A 137 25.34 -4.43 -23.65
CA PHE A 137 26.49 -3.61 -24.04
C PHE A 137 27.23 -3.07 -22.79
N PRO A 138 27.94 -3.93 -22.04
CA PRO A 138 28.60 -3.52 -20.81
C PRO A 138 29.66 -2.43 -21.00
N ASP A 139 30.25 -2.34 -22.18
CA ASP A 139 31.31 -1.37 -22.50
C ASP A 139 30.78 0.06 -22.79
N VAL A 140 29.48 0.23 -22.95
CA VAL A 140 28.85 1.55 -23.25
C VAL A 140 28.27 2.19 -22.00
N ALA A 141 28.21 1.44 -20.89
CA ALA A 141 27.62 1.89 -19.62
C ALA A 141 28.63 2.57 -18.68
N ALA A 142 29.84 2.81 -19.13
CA ALA A 142 30.89 3.51 -18.36
C ALA A 142 30.81 5.04 -18.52
#